data_b956bd6342a6752c93d9561887c339b5
#
_entry.id   b956bd6342a6752c93d9561887c339b5
#
_cell.length_a   1.000
_cell.length_b   1.000
_cell.length_c   1.000
_cell.angle_alpha   90.00
_cell.angle_beta   90.00
_cell.angle_gamma   90.00
#
_symmetry.space_group_name_H-M   'P 1'
#
loop_
_entity.id
_entity.type
_entity.pdbx_description
1 polymer ?
#
loop_
_entity_poly.entity_id
_entity_poly.type
_entity_poly.pdbx_seq_one_letter_code
_entity_poly.pdbx_strand_id
1 'polypeptide(L)'
;VVLETKLHAPAARTEWVQRAELIARLAGTAAKLVLVAAPAGFGKTTLVAQWQLSPAESRPFAWISLDPGDNDPGRLWWHVAHALQRACPEFSADGVLALVRGQPPDFAGTLLPLLINELAKLTKPVVLVLDDYHVISEPDCHDQLAFLLLHLPPTVRLVLLTRADPPLPLARVRAAGEMAEVGAHELRFAPAHAAELVAAVAGIELSPADLAKLVDLTEGWPAGIYLAALLLHGRPSPHDVIRRFSGNSRFVEEFLAEEVLGRQPGHVRQFLLRTSILGRFCAPLCDAVTGSADAAEIIDTLERENLFVVPLDDTRQWFRYHHLFAEMLRGELSRTEPEIVTALHVRAGAWHRRSGCTDEAISHACSAGDVAGVIDLMARHWYAYVNSGQVATVRRWLSLLGDGTVSAEPLAAHCAAWTAALSGDQESLRRWLPLVKAGEYEGALPDGIRSLRSSAALLQGTFGFDGIGRMRAAAAEAVALETDPASPWHALARVSYASALYLSGDFDAAAEQAQQTSPAGASAVIRVLALAVLSLIAVDRGELDQAEQWARTAQEI
;
A
#
# COMPACT_ATOMS: atom_id res chain seq x y z
N VAL A 1 -7.69 -5.90 6.89
CA VAL A 1 -8.95 -5.16 6.69
C VAL A 1 -8.88 -4.48 5.34
N VAL A 2 -9.92 -4.66 4.50
CA VAL A 2 -10.03 -3.95 3.22
C VAL A 2 -10.41 -2.51 3.49
N LEU A 3 -9.70 -1.58 2.89
CA LEU A 3 -10.12 -0.19 2.85
C LEU A 3 -11.09 -0.02 1.68
N GLU A 4 -12.37 -0.13 1.92
CA GLU A 4 -13.39 -0.01 0.87
C GLU A 4 -13.29 1.31 0.10
N THR A 5 -12.86 2.37 0.77
CA THR A 5 -12.63 3.69 0.16
C THR A 5 -11.63 3.67 -1.00
N LYS A 6 -10.76 2.65 -1.08
CA LYS A 6 -9.81 2.47 -2.20
C LYS A 6 -10.44 1.77 -3.40
N LEU A 7 -11.58 1.11 -3.22
CA LEU A 7 -12.20 0.26 -4.23
C LEU A 7 -13.29 0.99 -5.05
N HIS A 8 -13.25 2.32 -5.04
CA HIS A 8 -14.22 3.14 -5.74
C HIS A 8 -13.56 4.19 -6.63
N ALA A 9 -14.15 4.41 -7.79
CA ALA A 9 -13.87 5.62 -8.54
C ALA A 9 -14.36 6.86 -7.79
N PRO A 10 -13.74 8.03 -7.99
CA PRO A 10 -14.28 9.27 -7.42
C PRO A 10 -15.68 9.56 -7.95
N ALA A 11 -16.52 10.12 -7.08
CA ALA A 11 -17.88 10.50 -7.44
C ALA A 11 -17.89 11.56 -8.55
N ALA A 12 -18.88 11.46 -9.45
CA ALA A 12 -19.06 12.46 -10.51
C ALA A 12 -19.31 13.84 -9.92
N ARG A 13 -18.72 14.86 -10.55
CA ARG A 13 -18.94 16.28 -10.22
C ARG A 13 -19.55 17.01 -11.40
N THR A 14 -20.37 18.00 -11.13
CA THR A 14 -21.04 18.83 -12.16
C THR A 14 -20.06 19.65 -12.98
N GLU A 15 -18.89 19.97 -12.41
CA GLU A 15 -17.85 20.78 -13.04
C GLU A 15 -16.91 19.99 -13.97
N TRP A 16 -17.14 18.67 -14.13
CA TRP A 16 -16.30 17.87 -15.01
C TRP A 16 -16.53 18.22 -16.48
N VAL A 17 -15.48 18.69 -17.13
CA VAL A 17 -15.46 18.89 -18.58
C VAL A 17 -15.49 17.54 -19.28
N GLN A 18 -16.43 17.35 -20.18
CA GLN A 18 -16.63 16.09 -20.88
C GLN A 18 -15.54 15.85 -21.92
N ARG A 19 -14.93 14.66 -21.87
CA ARG A 19 -13.87 14.23 -22.81
C ARG A 19 -14.41 13.17 -23.76
N ALA A 20 -15.52 13.46 -24.44
CA ALA A 20 -16.29 12.49 -25.22
C ALA A 20 -15.43 11.71 -26.25
N GLU A 21 -14.53 12.38 -26.96
CA GLU A 21 -13.66 11.74 -27.95
C GLU A 21 -12.67 10.75 -27.33
N LEU A 22 -12.02 11.13 -26.23
CA LEU A 22 -11.11 10.23 -25.51
C LEU A 22 -11.86 9.04 -24.91
N ILE A 23 -13.03 9.28 -24.33
CA ILE A 23 -13.88 8.23 -23.78
C ILE A 23 -14.32 7.24 -24.86
N ALA A 24 -14.79 7.73 -26.01
CA ALA A 24 -15.19 6.90 -27.14
C ALA A 24 -14.02 6.04 -27.64
N ARG A 25 -12.82 6.61 -27.73
CA ARG A 25 -11.60 5.87 -28.10
C ARG A 25 -11.26 4.78 -27.09
N LEU A 26 -11.32 5.08 -25.79
CA LEU A 26 -11.02 4.11 -24.72
C LEU A 26 -12.08 3.00 -24.63
N ALA A 27 -13.34 3.34 -24.80
CA ALA A 27 -14.42 2.35 -24.82
C ALA A 27 -14.31 1.40 -26.04
N GLY A 28 -13.96 1.93 -27.20
CA GLY A 28 -13.86 1.18 -28.45
C GLY A 28 -12.56 0.41 -28.66
N THR A 29 -11.50 0.62 -27.86
CA THR A 29 -10.23 -0.08 -28.06
C THR A 29 -10.33 -1.58 -27.72
N ALA A 30 -9.63 -2.42 -28.47
CA ALA A 30 -9.44 -3.84 -28.19
C ALA A 30 -8.18 -4.13 -27.36
N ALA A 31 -7.42 -3.09 -26.99
CA ALA A 31 -6.17 -3.21 -26.25
C ALA A 31 -6.38 -3.89 -24.89
N LYS A 32 -5.44 -4.74 -24.48
CA LYS A 32 -5.40 -5.36 -23.15
C LYS A 32 -5.00 -4.36 -22.08
N LEU A 33 -4.07 -3.46 -22.43
CA LEU A 33 -3.58 -2.41 -21.54
C LEU A 33 -4.03 -1.03 -22.04
N VAL A 34 -4.63 -0.26 -21.15
CA VAL A 34 -4.81 1.19 -21.31
C VAL A 34 -3.86 1.88 -20.34
N LEU A 35 -2.89 2.61 -20.85
CA LEU A 35 -1.96 3.41 -20.06
C LEU A 35 -2.35 4.89 -20.16
N VAL A 36 -2.68 5.49 -19.03
CA VAL A 36 -2.91 6.94 -18.94
C VAL A 36 -1.76 7.55 -18.14
N ALA A 37 -0.76 8.07 -18.84
CA ALA A 37 0.47 8.58 -18.25
C ALA A 37 0.56 10.10 -18.42
N ALA A 38 0.47 10.83 -17.32
CA ALA A 38 0.59 12.29 -17.31
C ALA A 38 0.93 12.81 -15.92
N PRO A 39 1.55 13.99 -15.80
CA PRO A 39 1.79 14.64 -14.53
C PRO A 39 0.52 14.81 -13.72
N ALA A 40 0.71 15.31 -12.50
CA ALA A 40 -0.39 15.58 -11.58
C ALA A 40 -1.34 16.64 -12.11
N GLY A 41 -2.63 16.51 -11.78
CA GLY A 41 -3.64 17.51 -12.15
C GLY A 41 -4.05 17.50 -13.63
N PHE A 42 -3.62 16.52 -14.43
CA PHE A 42 -4.03 16.36 -15.83
C PHE A 42 -5.40 15.68 -16.02
N GLY A 43 -6.07 15.31 -14.93
CA GLY A 43 -7.42 14.72 -15.00
C GLY A 43 -7.44 13.24 -15.40
N LYS A 44 -6.36 12.48 -15.16
CA LYS A 44 -6.27 11.04 -15.44
C LYS A 44 -7.43 10.25 -14.80
N THR A 45 -7.55 10.39 -13.50
CA THR A 45 -8.60 9.76 -12.68
C THR A 45 -9.99 10.19 -13.14
N THR A 46 -10.17 11.50 -13.44
CA THR A 46 -11.43 12.06 -13.94
C THR A 46 -11.83 11.46 -15.28
N LEU A 47 -10.88 11.31 -16.21
CA LEU A 47 -11.15 10.73 -17.53
C LEU A 47 -11.69 9.30 -17.40
N VAL A 48 -11.02 8.46 -16.60
CA VAL A 48 -11.42 7.06 -16.46
C VAL A 48 -12.71 6.90 -15.63
N ALA A 49 -12.94 7.80 -14.67
CA ALA A 49 -14.22 7.85 -13.95
C ALA A 49 -15.37 8.28 -14.90
N GLN A 50 -15.16 9.25 -15.79
CA GLN A 50 -16.14 9.60 -16.83
C GLN A 50 -16.37 8.44 -17.80
N TRP A 51 -15.32 7.71 -18.18
CA TRP A 51 -15.45 6.52 -19.01
C TRP A 51 -16.31 5.46 -18.35
N GLN A 52 -16.08 5.15 -17.07
CA GLN A 52 -16.91 4.21 -16.29
C GLN A 52 -18.40 4.62 -16.27
N LEU A 53 -18.68 5.93 -16.20
CA LEU A 53 -20.05 6.48 -16.15
C LEU A 53 -20.66 6.68 -17.53
N SER A 54 -19.93 6.41 -18.60
CA SER A 54 -20.43 6.61 -19.97
C SER A 54 -21.58 5.65 -20.28
N PRO A 55 -22.70 6.11 -20.84
CA PRO A 55 -23.82 5.24 -21.24
C PRO A 55 -23.42 4.18 -22.28
N ALA A 56 -22.33 4.41 -23.01
CA ALA A 56 -21.79 3.47 -23.99
C ALA A 56 -20.93 2.37 -23.36
N GLU A 57 -20.64 2.46 -22.06
CA GLU A 57 -19.84 1.49 -21.34
C GLU A 57 -20.73 0.54 -20.53
N SER A 58 -20.58 -0.75 -20.74
CA SER A 58 -21.38 -1.77 -20.04
C SER A 58 -20.54 -2.71 -19.16
N ARG A 59 -19.22 -2.62 -19.25
CA ARG A 59 -18.32 -3.47 -18.49
C ARG A 59 -18.24 -2.98 -17.05
N PRO A 60 -18.22 -3.89 -16.06
CA PRO A 60 -17.93 -3.52 -14.69
C PRO A 60 -16.47 -3.06 -14.54
N PHE A 61 -16.25 -2.09 -13.63
CA PHE A 61 -14.94 -1.56 -13.29
C PHE A 61 -14.53 -2.01 -11.90
N ALA A 62 -13.45 -2.79 -11.82
CA ALA A 62 -12.76 -3.11 -10.59
C ALA A 62 -11.71 -2.02 -10.33
N TRP A 63 -12.02 -1.07 -9.46
CA TRP A 63 -11.20 0.11 -9.20
C TRP A 63 -10.36 -0.06 -7.94
N ILE A 64 -9.08 0.37 -8.02
CA ILE A 64 -8.17 0.43 -6.87
C ILE A 64 -7.38 1.73 -6.95
N SER A 65 -7.54 2.58 -5.92
CA SER A 65 -6.65 3.72 -5.70
C SER A 65 -5.48 3.28 -4.84
N LEU A 66 -4.29 3.24 -5.44
CA LEU A 66 -3.08 2.74 -4.81
C LEU A 66 -2.47 3.77 -3.85
N ASP A 67 -1.84 3.28 -2.79
CA ASP A 67 -1.05 4.07 -1.85
C ASP A 67 0.33 3.40 -1.58
N PRO A 68 1.27 4.08 -0.89
CA PRO A 68 2.58 3.49 -0.60
C PRO A 68 2.55 2.16 0.15
N GLY A 69 1.47 1.85 0.88
CA GLY A 69 1.30 0.55 1.54
C GLY A 69 1.08 -0.60 0.57
N ASP A 70 0.62 -0.32 -0.67
CA ASP A 70 0.43 -1.34 -1.71
C ASP A 70 1.75 -1.75 -2.37
N ASN A 71 2.90 -1.24 -1.90
CA ASN A 71 4.22 -1.80 -2.17
C ASN A 71 4.44 -3.16 -1.49
N ASP A 72 3.54 -3.59 -0.61
CA ASP A 72 3.48 -4.97 -0.16
C ASP A 72 2.70 -5.81 -1.19
N PRO A 73 3.34 -6.81 -1.84
CA PRO A 73 2.68 -7.64 -2.83
C PRO A 73 1.41 -8.33 -2.30
N GLY A 74 1.43 -8.79 -1.05
CA GLY A 74 0.26 -9.41 -0.43
C GLY A 74 -0.90 -8.43 -0.32
N ARG A 75 -0.63 -7.21 0.10
CA ARG A 75 -1.64 -6.15 0.21
C ARG A 75 -2.17 -5.71 -1.15
N LEU A 76 -1.28 -5.57 -2.14
CA LEU A 76 -1.67 -5.23 -3.51
C LEU A 76 -2.67 -6.26 -4.07
N TRP A 77 -2.30 -7.54 -4.07
CA TRP A 77 -3.16 -8.59 -4.60
C TRP A 77 -4.40 -8.85 -3.75
N TRP A 78 -4.34 -8.56 -2.47
CA TRP A 78 -5.52 -8.54 -1.60
C TRP A 78 -6.55 -7.52 -2.07
N HIS A 79 -6.14 -6.28 -2.37
CA HIS A 79 -7.04 -5.24 -2.89
C HIS A 79 -7.53 -5.58 -4.30
N VAL A 80 -6.66 -6.12 -5.18
CA VAL A 80 -7.05 -6.57 -6.52
C VAL A 80 -8.16 -7.62 -6.47
N ALA A 81 -7.99 -8.65 -5.63
CA ALA A 81 -8.99 -9.71 -5.49
C ALA A 81 -10.35 -9.16 -4.99
N HIS A 82 -10.34 -8.26 -4.00
CA HIS A 82 -11.58 -7.66 -3.49
C HIS A 82 -12.25 -6.72 -4.50
N ALA A 83 -11.48 -5.91 -5.24
CA ALA A 83 -12.02 -5.05 -6.28
C ALA A 83 -12.70 -5.88 -7.39
N LEU A 84 -12.07 -6.98 -7.82
CA LEU A 84 -12.62 -7.89 -8.82
C LEU A 84 -13.89 -8.60 -8.30
N GLN A 85 -13.87 -9.11 -7.08
CA GLN A 85 -15.05 -9.76 -6.47
C GLN A 85 -16.24 -8.82 -6.35
N ARG A 86 -15.98 -7.56 -6.00
CA ARG A 86 -16.99 -6.52 -5.92
C ARG A 86 -17.59 -6.17 -7.30
N ALA A 87 -16.73 -6.00 -8.30
CA ALA A 87 -17.14 -5.63 -9.66
C ALA A 87 -17.82 -6.80 -10.39
N CYS A 88 -17.40 -8.02 -10.13
CA CYS A 88 -17.85 -9.24 -10.80
C CYS A 88 -18.27 -10.29 -9.75
N PRO A 89 -19.57 -10.40 -9.41
CA PRO A 89 -20.03 -11.37 -8.43
C PRO A 89 -19.74 -12.85 -8.80
N GLU A 90 -19.52 -13.12 -10.08
CA GLU A 90 -19.11 -14.45 -10.57
C GLU A 90 -17.62 -14.77 -10.38
N PHE A 91 -16.79 -13.76 -10.03
CA PHE A 91 -15.38 -13.95 -9.70
C PHE A 91 -15.21 -14.52 -8.30
N SER A 92 -14.60 -15.71 -8.19
CA SER A 92 -14.29 -16.29 -6.88
C SER A 92 -12.93 -15.79 -6.39
N ALA A 93 -12.96 -14.94 -5.38
CA ALA A 93 -11.75 -14.43 -4.72
C ALA A 93 -11.20 -15.39 -3.65
N ASP A 94 -11.98 -16.36 -3.17
CA ASP A 94 -11.66 -17.15 -1.96
C ASP A 94 -10.31 -17.85 -2.04
N GLY A 95 -10.00 -18.52 -3.16
CA GLY A 95 -8.73 -19.18 -3.36
C GLY A 95 -7.54 -18.21 -3.38
N VAL A 96 -7.69 -17.06 -4.05
CA VAL A 96 -6.66 -16.02 -4.13
C VAL A 96 -6.44 -15.40 -2.75
N LEU A 97 -7.52 -15.08 -2.03
CA LEU A 97 -7.46 -14.48 -0.70
C LEU A 97 -6.88 -15.44 0.34
N ALA A 98 -7.15 -16.75 0.21
CA ALA A 98 -6.55 -17.76 1.07
C ALA A 98 -5.03 -17.84 0.88
N LEU A 99 -4.55 -17.77 -0.38
CA LEU A 99 -3.12 -17.75 -0.69
C LEU A 99 -2.42 -16.49 -0.21
N VAL A 100 -3.07 -15.31 -0.34
CA VAL A 100 -2.49 -14.05 0.17
C VAL A 100 -2.35 -14.06 1.70
N ARG A 101 -3.24 -14.76 2.41
CA ARG A 101 -3.15 -14.90 3.88
C ARG A 101 -2.13 -15.93 4.34
N GLY A 102 -1.72 -16.82 3.43
CA GLY A 102 -0.71 -17.86 3.72
C GLY A 102 0.71 -17.28 3.83
N GLN A 103 1.65 -18.11 4.30
CA GLN A 103 3.08 -17.72 4.37
C GLN A 103 3.77 -17.86 3.03
N PRO A 104 4.86 -17.04 2.82
CA PRO A 104 4.86 -16.02 1.77
C PRO A 104 4.35 -16.67 0.50
N PRO A 105 3.30 -16.15 -0.11
CA PRO A 105 2.71 -16.77 -1.27
C PRO A 105 3.76 -16.82 -2.39
N ASP A 106 3.90 -17.97 -3.03
CA ASP A 106 4.57 -18.04 -4.34
C ASP A 106 3.67 -17.33 -5.35
N PHE A 107 3.92 -16.03 -5.52
CA PHE A 107 3.10 -15.19 -6.38
C PHE A 107 3.11 -15.67 -7.82
N ALA A 108 4.30 -15.93 -8.39
CA ALA A 108 4.45 -16.28 -9.80
C ALA A 108 4.02 -17.72 -10.10
N GLY A 109 4.32 -18.67 -9.21
CA GLY A 109 4.02 -20.10 -9.44
C GLY A 109 2.62 -20.52 -9.01
N THR A 110 1.96 -19.78 -8.12
CA THR A 110 0.68 -20.25 -7.56
C THR A 110 -0.40 -19.17 -7.60
N LEU A 111 -0.18 -18.00 -6.99
CA LEU A 111 -1.25 -17.00 -6.82
C LEU A 111 -1.69 -16.39 -8.16
N LEU A 112 -0.73 -15.90 -8.96
CA LEU A 112 -1.06 -15.26 -10.23
C LEU A 112 -1.65 -16.21 -11.25
N PRO A 113 -1.14 -17.46 -11.42
CA PRO A 113 -1.81 -18.46 -12.25
C PRO A 113 -3.23 -18.75 -11.81
N LEU A 114 -3.49 -18.86 -10.49
CA LEU A 114 -4.85 -19.05 -9.98
C LEU A 114 -5.73 -17.84 -10.32
N LEU A 115 -5.26 -16.63 -10.05
CA LEU A 115 -5.99 -15.39 -10.37
C LEU A 115 -6.33 -15.33 -11.87
N ILE A 116 -5.36 -15.59 -12.74
CA ILE A 116 -5.54 -15.58 -14.21
C ILE A 116 -6.57 -16.63 -14.63
N ASN A 117 -6.52 -17.83 -14.05
CA ASN A 117 -7.48 -18.88 -14.34
C ASN A 117 -8.90 -18.52 -13.88
N GLU A 118 -9.07 -17.86 -12.74
CA GLU A 118 -10.37 -17.35 -12.30
C GLU A 118 -10.88 -16.23 -13.21
N LEU A 119 -10.00 -15.32 -13.63
CA LEU A 119 -10.33 -14.26 -14.59
C LEU A 119 -10.73 -14.82 -15.97
N ALA A 120 -10.12 -15.92 -16.40
CA ALA A 120 -10.45 -16.58 -17.67
C ALA A 120 -11.84 -17.24 -17.66
N LYS A 121 -12.41 -17.52 -16.49
CA LYS A 121 -13.77 -18.07 -16.35
C LYS A 121 -14.87 -17.03 -16.49
N LEU A 122 -14.52 -15.73 -16.41
CA LEU A 122 -15.52 -14.66 -16.50
C LEU A 122 -16.26 -14.70 -17.84
N THR A 123 -17.57 -14.66 -17.77
CA THR A 123 -18.44 -14.66 -18.96
C THR A 123 -18.59 -13.27 -19.58
N LYS A 124 -18.39 -12.23 -18.77
CA LYS A 124 -18.46 -10.82 -19.18
C LYS A 124 -17.12 -10.13 -19.02
N PRO A 125 -16.73 -9.25 -19.98
CA PRO A 125 -15.51 -8.48 -19.84
C PRO A 125 -15.53 -7.55 -18.63
N VAL A 126 -14.38 -7.39 -17.95
CA VAL A 126 -14.16 -6.50 -16.81
C VAL A 126 -12.99 -5.55 -17.10
N VAL A 127 -13.05 -4.34 -16.52
CA VAL A 127 -11.97 -3.36 -16.54
C VAL A 127 -11.36 -3.29 -15.14
N LEU A 128 -10.07 -3.66 -15.02
CA LEU A 128 -9.30 -3.52 -13.79
C LEU A 128 -8.54 -2.21 -13.83
N VAL A 129 -8.83 -1.28 -12.92
CA VAL A 129 -8.20 0.04 -12.85
C VAL A 129 -7.27 0.10 -11.64
N LEU A 130 -6.00 0.39 -11.90
CA LEU A 130 -5.00 0.73 -10.89
C LEU A 130 -4.69 2.23 -10.99
N ASP A 131 -5.30 3.01 -10.10
CA ASP A 131 -5.12 4.45 -10.04
C ASP A 131 -3.92 4.80 -9.16
N ASP A 132 -3.18 5.85 -9.53
CA ASP A 132 -1.95 6.30 -8.88
C ASP A 132 -0.84 5.23 -8.85
N TYR A 133 -0.70 4.42 -9.91
CA TYR A 133 0.30 3.34 -9.99
C TYR A 133 1.75 3.81 -9.76
N HIS A 134 2.03 5.07 -9.95
CA HIS A 134 3.35 5.67 -9.71
C HIS A 134 3.82 5.63 -8.24
N VAL A 135 2.94 5.28 -7.29
CA VAL A 135 3.32 5.10 -5.87
C VAL A 135 3.96 3.73 -5.61
N ILE A 136 3.81 2.81 -6.56
CA ILE A 136 4.46 1.49 -6.50
C ILE A 136 5.91 1.64 -6.93
N SER A 137 6.82 1.21 -6.07
CA SER A 137 8.27 1.24 -6.28
C SER A 137 8.93 -0.12 -5.98
N GLU A 138 8.18 -1.06 -5.41
CA GLU A 138 8.69 -2.40 -5.11
C GLU A 138 8.83 -3.21 -6.41
N PRO A 139 10.06 -3.71 -6.74
CA PRO A 139 10.29 -4.48 -7.96
C PRO A 139 9.39 -5.71 -8.09
N ASP A 140 9.17 -6.43 -7.00
CA ASP A 140 8.32 -7.63 -6.99
C ASP A 140 6.88 -7.31 -7.44
N CYS A 141 6.33 -6.16 -7.05
CA CYS A 141 5.00 -5.73 -7.50
C CYS A 141 4.97 -5.45 -9.01
N HIS A 142 6.04 -4.86 -9.54
CA HIS A 142 6.17 -4.61 -10.97
C HIS A 142 6.30 -5.91 -11.77
N ASP A 143 7.14 -6.84 -11.32
CA ASP A 143 7.34 -8.14 -11.97
C ASP A 143 6.06 -8.97 -11.97
N GLN A 144 5.33 -8.97 -10.87
CA GLN A 144 4.05 -9.65 -10.73
C GLN A 144 2.98 -9.04 -11.65
N LEU A 145 2.90 -7.71 -11.72
CA LEU A 145 1.98 -7.04 -12.63
C LEU A 145 2.36 -7.25 -14.10
N ALA A 146 3.66 -7.29 -14.42
CA ALA A 146 4.15 -7.64 -15.75
C ALA A 146 3.76 -9.07 -16.12
N PHE A 147 3.87 -10.02 -15.18
CA PHE A 147 3.41 -11.39 -15.38
C PHE A 147 1.90 -11.44 -15.67
N LEU A 148 1.08 -10.77 -14.84
CA LEU A 148 -0.37 -10.68 -15.08
C LEU A 148 -0.66 -10.11 -16.47
N LEU A 149 -0.06 -8.98 -16.83
CA LEU A 149 -0.28 -8.28 -18.10
C LEU A 149 0.02 -9.18 -19.32
N LEU A 150 1.11 -9.95 -19.28
CA LEU A 150 1.50 -10.84 -20.35
C LEU A 150 0.56 -12.05 -20.52
N HIS A 151 -0.12 -12.45 -19.46
CA HIS A 151 -1.02 -13.62 -19.44
C HIS A 151 -2.49 -13.21 -19.26
N LEU A 152 -2.81 -11.92 -19.39
CA LEU A 152 -4.16 -11.40 -19.18
C LEU A 152 -5.15 -12.03 -20.17
N PRO A 153 -6.27 -12.63 -19.69
CA PRO A 153 -7.27 -13.18 -20.57
C PRO A 153 -8.02 -12.06 -21.34
N PRO A 154 -8.58 -12.35 -22.52
CA PRO A 154 -9.27 -11.34 -23.35
C PRO A 154 -10.52 -10.75 -22.69
N THR A 155 -11.02 -11.39 -21.64
CA THR A 155 -12.13 -10.90 -20.80
C THR A 155 -11.72 -9.77 -19.87
N VAL A 156 -10.41 -9.49 -19.70
CA VAL A 156 -9.92 -8.47 -18.77
C VAL A 156 -9.14 -7.40 -19.50
N ARG A 157 -9.44 -6.15 -19.19
CA ARG A 157 -8.66 -4.98 -19.59
C ARG A 157 -8.02 -4.36 -18.37
N LEU A 158 -6.72 -4.17 -18.42
CA LEU A 158 -5.97 -3.45 -17.40
C LEU A 158 -5.89 -1.96 -17.77
N VAL A 159 -6.19 -1.09 -16.83
CA VAL A 159 -6.04 0.37 -16.94
C VAL A 159 -5.07 0.84 -15.87
N LEU A 160 -3.99 1.45 -16.29
CA LEU A 160 -2.99 2.03 -15.39
C LEU A 160 -3.01 3.55 -15.49
N LEU A 161 -3.22 4.21 -14.35
CA LEU A 161 -3.09 5.66 -14.23
C LEU A 161 -1.80 5.97 -13.48
N THR A 162 -0.90 6.68 -14.13
CA THR A 162 0.45 6.92 -13.60
C THR A 162 0.95 8.32 -13.94
N ARG A 163 2.02 8.77 -13.26
CA ARG A 163 2.67 10.05 -13.58
C ARG A 163 3.80 9.91 -14.58
N ALA A 164 4.42 8.75 -14.67
CA ALA A 164 5.51 8.42 -15.57
C ALA A 164 5.32 7.00 -16.09
N ASP A 165 6.06 6.63 -17.12
CA ASP A 165 6.02 5.27 -17.65
C ASP A 165 6.42 4.27 -16.55
N PRO A 166 5.58 3.27 -16.26
CA PRO A 166 5.89 2.26 -15.27
C PRO A 166 6.97 1.29 -15.80
N PRO A 167 7.78 0.66 -14.93
CA PRO A 167 8.80 -0.31 -15.32
C PRO A 167 8.16 -1.67 -15.68
N LEU A 168 7.32 -1.65 -16.70
CA LEU A 168 6.62 -2.82 -17.25
C LEU A 168 7.12 -3.09 -18.68
N PRO A 169 6.89 -4.28 -19.25
CA PRO A 169 7.34 -4.63 -20.61
C PRO A 169 6.51 -3.93 -21.70
N LEU A 170 6.34 -2.59 -21.58
CA LEU A 170 5.48 -1.78 -22.45
C LEU A 170 5.85 -1.88 -23.93
N ALA A 171 7.15 -1.95 -24.25
CA ALA A 171 7.62 -2.08 -25.62
C ALA A 171 7.08 -3.34 -26.30
N ARG A 172 7.01 -4.47 -25.56
CA ARG A 172 6.46 -5.73 -26.06
C ARG A 172 4.94 -5.63 -26.31
N VAL A 173 4.20 -5.05 -25.34
CA VAL A 173 2.75 -4.90 -25.44
C VAL A 173 2.37 -3.92 -26.57
N ARG A 174 3.16 -2.83 -26.71
CA ARG A 174 3.01 -1.84 -27.80
C ARG A 174 3.26 -2.48 -29.17
N ALA A 175 4.34 -3.26 -29.30
CA ALA A 175 4.68 -3.94 -30.55
C ALA A 175 3.62 -4.99 -30.95
N ALA A 176 2.93 -5.59 -29.99
CA ALA A 176 1.81 -6.52 -30.23
C ALA A 176 0.50 -5.81 -30.61
N GLY A 177 0.43 -4.48 -30.58
CA GLY A 177 -0.81 -3.73 -30.78
C GLY A 177 -1.84 -3.88 -29.65
N GLU A 178 -1.41 -4.33 -28.51
CA GLU A 178 -2.26 -4.64 -27.35
C GLU A 178 -2.31 -3.50 -26.30
N MET A 179 -1.81 -2.31 -26.66
CA MET A 179 -1.73 -1.14 -25.77
C MET A 179 -2.43 0.07 -26.40
N ALA A 180 -3.24 0.75 -25.60
CA ALA A 180 -3.77 2.08 -25.91
C ALA A 180 -3.17 3.07 -24.90
N GLU A 181 -2.69 4.18 -25.40
CA GLU A 181 -2.02 5.21 -24.61
C GLU A 181 -2.80 6.51 -24.63
N VAL A 182 -2.80 7.20 -23.47
CA VAL A 182 -3.26 8.58 -23.33
C VAL A 182 -2.19 9.33 -22.55
N GLY A 183 -1.53 10.26 -23.24
CA GLY A 183 -0.47 11.07 -22.66
C GLY A 183 -0.94 12.45 -22.18
N ALA A 184 0.00 13.19 -21.60
CA ALA A 184 -0.25 14.57 -21.15
C ALA A 184 -0.76 15.47 -22.29
N HIS A 185 -0.23 15.29 -23.50
CA HIS A 185 -0.64 16.09 -24.67
C HIS A 185 -2.14 15.96 -24.96
N GLU A 186 -2.68 14.75 -24.89
CA GLU A 186 -4.10 14.46 -25.18
C GLU A 186 -5.03 14.89 -24.04
N LEU A 187 -4.48 14.91 -22.80
CA LEU A 187 -5.22 15.35 -21.61
C LEU A 187 -5.28 16.87 -21.48
N ARG A 188 -4.40 17.61 -22.15
CA ARG A 188 -4.44 19.09 -22.15
C ARG A 188 -5.81 19.59 -22.57
N PHE A 189 -6.23 20.67 -21.94
CA PHE A 189 -7.45 21.35 -22.31
C PHE A 189 -7.19 22.30 -23.47
N ALA A 190 -7.94 22.09 -24.53
CA ALA A 190 -8.09 23.09 -25.59
C ALA A 190 -8.93 24.29 -25.09
N PRO A 191 -8.92 25.44 -25.79
CA PRO A 191 -9.69 26.61 -25.36
C PRO A 191 -11.17 26.33 -25.07
N ALA A 192 -11.81 25.44 -25.84
CA ALA A 192 -13.21 25.06 -25.61
C ALA A 192 -13.41 24.37 -24.25
N HIS A 193 -12.53 23.44 -23.91
CA HIS A 193 -12.57 22.76 -22.60
C HIS A 193 -12.29 23.74 -21.44
N ALA A 194 -11.36 24.68 -21.66
CA ALA A 194 -11.04 25.70 -20.66
C ALA A 194 -12.24 26.65 -20.45
N ALA A 195 -12.95 27.04 -21.53
CA ALA A 195 -14.15 27.86 -21.44
C ALA A 195 -15.26 27.14 -20.64
N GLU A 196 -15.49 25.84 -20.91
CA GLU A 196 -16.47 25.03 -20.22
C GLU A 196 -16.14 24.94 -18.72
N LEU A 197 -14.87 24.68 -18.39
CA LEU A 197 -14.43 24.60 -16.98
C LEU A 197 -14.59 25.94 -16.26
N VAL A 198 -14.17 27.05 -16.88
CA VAL A 198 -14.29 28.37 -16.27
C VAL A 198 -15.76 28.76 -16.07
N ALA A 199 -16.62 28.48 -17.05
CA ALA A 199 -18.07 28.72 -16.91
C ALA A 199 -18.67 27.88 -15.77
N ALA A 200 -18.30 26.61 -15.68
CA ALA A 200 -18.81 25.71 -14.63
C ALA A 200 -18.34 26.10 -13.22
N VAL A 201 -17.10 26.57 -13.05
CA VAL A 201 -16.50 26.84 -11.75
C VAL A 201 -16.65 28.30 -11.34
N ALA A 202 -16.39 29.24 -12.26
CA ALA A 202 -16.43 30.68 -11.97
C ALA A 202 -17.79 31.33 -12.25
N GLY A 203 -18.63 30.67 -13.04
CA GLY A 203 -19.92 31.23 -13.48
C GLY A 203 -19.79 32.40 -14.46
N ILE A 204 -18.66 32.51 -15.15
CA ILE A 204 -18.36 33.62 -16.07
C ILE A 204 -17.92 33.10 -17.44
N GLU A 205 -18.16 33.92 -18.48
CA GLU A 205 -17.57 33.71 -19.78
C GLU A 205 -16.37 34.65 -19.96
N LEU A 206 -15.23 34.10 -20.40
CA LEU A 206 -14.03 34.86 -20.71
C LEU A 206 -14.05 35.34 -22.14
N SER A 207 -13.41 36.49 -22.38
CA SER A 207 -13.13 36.91 -23.77
C SER A 207 -12.22 35.87 -24.46
N PRO A 208 -12.33 35.71 -25.80
CA PRO A 208 -11.44 34.79 -26.54
C PRO A 208 -9.95 35.08 -26.30
N ALA A 209 -9.58 36.34 -26.11
CA ALA A 209 -8.21 36.76 -25.86
C ALA A 209 -7.75 36.34 -24.45
N ASP A 210 -8.58 36.50 -23.41
CA ASP A 210 -8.29 36.10 -22.05
C ASP A 210 -8.25 34.57 -21.94
N LEU A 211 -9.16 33.88 -22.64
CA LEU A 211 -9.19 32.42 -22.68
C LEU A 211 -7.91 31.84 -23.33
N ALA A 212 -7.52 32.41 -24.51
CA ALA A 212 -6.28 32.00 -25.15
C ALA A 212 -5.08 32.24 -24.25
N LYS A 213 -5.03 33.41 -23.58
CA LYS A 213 -3.98 33.74 -22.62
C LYS A 213 -3.94 32.79 -21.44
N LEU A 214 -5.09 32.42 -20.86
CA LEU A 214 -5.19 31.47 -19.78
C LEU A 214 -4.66 30.07 -20.17
N VAL A 215 -5.07 29.61 -21.37
CA VAL A 215 -4.61 28.31 -21.91
C VAL A 215 -3.11 28.31 -22.15
N ASP A 216 -2.57 29.43 -22.73
CA ASP A 216 -1.13 29.58 -22.94
C ASP A 216 -0.35 29.55 -21.60
N LEU A 217 -0.81 30.31 -20.60
CA LEU A 217 -0.15 30.39 -19.29
C LEU A 217 -0.17 29.08 -18.52
N THR A 218 -1.23 28.29 -18.66
CA THR A 218 -1.37 26.99 -18.02
C THR A 218 -0.88 25.84 -18.90
N GLU A 219 -0.49 26.12 -20.15
CA GLU A 219 -0.20 25.11 -21.16
C GLU A 219 -1.33 24.08 -21.33
N GLY A 220 -2.56 24.52 -21.09
CA GLY A 220 -3.74 23.65 -21.10
C GLY A 220 -3.79 22.67 -19.92
N TRP A 221 -3.03 22.90 -18.86
CA TRP A 221 -3.06 22.07 -17.66
C TRP A 221 -4.41 22.19 -16.93
N PRO A 222 -5.25 21.10 -16.86
CA PRO A 222 -6.61 21.19 -16.33
C PRO A 222 -6.67 21.72 -14.90
N ALA A 223 -5.77 21.26 -14.00
CA ALA A 223 -5.75 21.75 -12.62
C ALA A 223 -5.34 23.23 -12.55
N GLY A 224 -4.41 23.67 -13.39
CA GLY A 224 -4.03 25.09 -13.47
C GLY A 224 -5.20 25.97 -13.92
N ILE A 225 -5.97 25.52 -14.92
CA ILE A 225 -7.17 26.21 -15.39
C ILE A 225 -8.26 26.22 -14.31
N TYR A 226 -8.45 25.10 -13.61
CA TYR A 226 -9.36 25.01 -12.48
C TYR A 226 -8.99 25.99 -11.36
N LEU A 227 -7.71 26.08 -11.03
CA LEU A 227 -7.18 27.03 -10.04
C LEU A 227 -7.43 28.47 -10.46
N ALA A 228 -7.18 28.78 -11.74
CA ALA A 228 -7.47 30.10 -12.26
C ALA A 228 -8.97 30.41 -12.23
N ALA A 229 -9.84 29.43 -12.57
CA ALA A 229 -11.28 29.59 -12.50
C ALA A 229 -11.78 29.90 -11.09
N LEU A 230 -11.23 29.24 -10.07
CA LEU A 230 -11.52 29.56 -8.66
C LEU A 230 -11.17 31.00 -8.30
N LEU A 231 -10.09 31.54 -8.89
CA LEU A 231 -9.72 32.94 -8.66
C LEU A 231 -10.59 33.95 -9.35
N LEU A 232 -11.07 33.57 -10.51
CA LEU A 232 -11.95 34.41 -11.31
C LEU A 232 -13.32 34.55 -10.65
N HIS A 233 -13.70 33.60 -9.81
CA HIS A 233 -14.99 33.62 -9.11
C HIS A 233 -15.18 34.89 -8.29
N GLY A 234 -16.24 35.66 -8.57
CA GLY A 234 -16.57 36.90 -7.87
C GLY A 234 -15.63 38.09 -8.13
N ARG A 235 -14.74 38.02 -9.13
CA ARG A 235 -13.81 39.12 -9.46
C ARG A 235 -14.41 40.07 -10.51
N PRO A 236 -14.27 41.40 -10.31
CA PRO A 236 -14.78 42.39 -11.22
C PRO A 236 -13.97 42.50 -12.52
N SER A 237 -12.69 42.10 -12.51
CA SER A 237 -11.81 42.18 -13.69
C SER A 237 -11.09 40.85 -13.94
N PRO A 238 -11.69 39.95 -14.76
CA PRO A 238 -11.05 38.69 -15.15
C PRO A 238 -9.70 38.90 -15.84
N HIS A 239 -9.60 39.94 -16.67
CA HIS A 239 -8.38 40.27 -17.40
C HIS A 239 -7.17 40.51 -16.51
N ASP A 240 -7.33 41.26 -15.39
CA ASP A 240 -6.24 41.55 -14.47
C ASP A 240 -5.79 40.31 -13.69
N VAL A 241 -6.73 39.42 -13.36
CA VAL A 241 -6.43 38.14 -12.69
C VAL A 241 -5.59 37.28 -13.64
N ILE A 242 -6.00 37.12 -14.90
CA ILE A 242 -5.29 36.30 -15.87
C ILE A 242 -3.90 36.88 -16.18
N ARG A 243 -3.77 38.21 -16.27
CA ARG A 243 -2.45 38.85 -16.49
C ARG A 243 -1.44 38.57 -15.38
N ARG A 244 -1.88 38.42 -14.13
CA ARG A 244 -1.02 38.10 -12.99
C ARG A 244 -0.71 36.61 -12.89
N PHE A 245 -1.47 35.79 -13.57
CA PHE A 245 -1.29 34.36 -13.66
C PHE A 245 -0.21 34.02 -14.70
N SER A 246 1.05 34.38 -14.45
CA SER A 246 2.17 34.11 -15.37
C SER A 246 3.25 33.22 -14.74
N GLY A 247 3.37 32.07 -15.17
CA GLY A 247 4.36 31.09 -15.49
C GLY A 247 5.64 30.90 -14.72
N ASN A 248 5.59 30.19 -13.57
CA ASN A 248 6.66 29.26 -13.11
C ASN A 248 6.08 28.36 -12.03
N SER A 249 6.60 27.14 -11.85
CA SER A 249 6.14 26.21 -10.79
C SER A 249 6.12 26.83 -9.39
N ARG A 250 7.03 27.76 -9.13
CA ARG A 250 7.10 28.61 -7.95
C ARG A 250 5.88 29.53 -7.81
N PHE A 251 5.30 29.96 -8.92
CA PHE A 251 4.15 30.83 -8.97
C PHE A 251 2.85 30.13 -8.57
N VAL A 252 2.73 28.83 -8.86
CA VAL A 252 1.58 28.03 -8.40
C VAL A 252 1.62 27.89 -6.88
N GLU A 253 2.80 27.73 -6.32
CA GLU A 253 3.00 27.69 -4.86
C GLU A 253 2.64 29.04 -4.22
N GLU A 254 3.24 30.12 -4.69
CA GLU A 254 2.94 31.49 -4.23
C GLU A 254 1.46 31.81 -4.39
N PHE A 255 0.90 31.39 -5.52
CA PHE A 255 -0.49 31.61 -5.85
C PHE A 255 -1.45 30.83 -4.92
N LEU A 256 -1.22 29.54 -4.71
CA LEU A 256 -2.03 28.72 -3.79
C LEU A 256 -1.93 29.27 -2.34
N ALA A 257 -0.75 29.75 -1.95
CA ALA A 257 -0.54 30.33 -0.64
C ALA A 257 -1.27 31.66 -0.46
N GLU A 258 -1.18 32.58 -1.46
CA GLU A 258 -1.76 33.90 -1.33
C GLU A 258 -3.26 33.94 -1.63
N GLU A 259 -3.70 33.26 -2.67
CA GLU A 259 -5.03 33.41 -3.20
C GLU A 259 -6.01 32.33 -2.74
N VAL A 260 -5.54 31.16 -2.39
CA VAL A 260 -6.37 30.09 -1.84
C VAL A 260 -6.27 30.06 -0.32
N LEU A 261 -5.07 29.87 0.23
CA LEU A 261 -4.85 29.75 1.66
C LEU A 261 -5.04 31.11 2.38
N GLY A 262 -4.54 32.20 1.81
CA GLY A 262 -4.62 33.56 2.36
C GLY A 262 -6.04 34.12 2.45
N ARG A 263 -6.98 33.58 1.68
CA ARG A 263 -8.41 33.98 1.72
C ARG A 263 -9.21 33.22 2.73
N GLN A 264 -8.64 32.15 3.29
CA GLN A 264 -9.36 31.35 4.28
C GLN A 264 -9.39 32.08 5.62
N PRO A 265 -10.49 31.94 6.36
CA PRO A 265 -10.54 32.36 7.78
C PRO A 265 -9.38 31.75 8.56
N GLY A 266 -8.87 32.46 9.55
CA GLY A 266 -7.67 32.06 10.29
C GLY A 266 -7.73 30.64 10.86
N HIS A 267 -8.88 30.20 11.37
CA HIS A 267 -9.09 28.85 11.89
C HIS A 267 -9.05 27.79 10.78
N VAL A 268 -9.62 28.06 9.59
CA VAL A 268 -9.59 27.16 8.43
C VAL A 268 -8.16 27.06 7.89
N ARG A 269 -7.46 28.18 7.76
CA ARG A 269 -6.04 28.20 7.36
C ARG A 269 -5.20 27.34 8.29
N GLN A 270 -5.36 27.51 9.60
CA GLN A 270 -4.62 26.74 10.59
C GLN A 270 -4.95 25.26 10.53
N PHE A 271 -6.23 24.91 10.33
CA PHE A 271 -6.68 23.54 10.10
C PHE A 271 -5.98 22.93 8.89
N LEU A 272 -6.02 23.59 7.72
CA LEU A 272 -5.38 23.14 6.49
C LEU A 272 -3.88 22.88 6.67
N LEU A 273 -3.16 23.83 7.28
CA LEU A 273 -1.73 23.70 7.54
C LEU A 273 -1.44 22.49 8.43
N ARG A 274 -2.12 22.38 9.58
CA ARG A 274 -1.83 21.37 10.60
C ARG A 274 -2.24 19.97 10.19
N THR A 275 -3.26 19.83 9.35
CA THR A 275 -3.72 18.52 8.82
C THR A 275 -3.00 18.11 7.54
N SER A 276 -2.19 18.99 6.93
CA SER A 276 -1.43 18.70 5.71
C SER A 276 -0.43 17.56 5.84
N ILE A 277 0.01 17.27 7.06
CA ILE A 277 0.90 16.13 7.38
C ILE A 277 0.24 14.77 7.14
N LEU A 278 -1.10 14.74 7.02
CA LEU A 278 -1.87 13.53 6.86
C LEU A 278 -1.97 13.15 5.38
N GLY A 279 -1.67 11.89 5.04
CA GLY A 279 -1.84 11.38 3.68
C GLY A 279 -3.32 11.22 3.32
N ARG A 280 -4.13 10.82 4.29
CA ARG A 280 -5.59 10.76 4.27
C ARG A 280 -6.12 11.12 5.65
N PHE A 281 -7.31 11.66 5.71
CA PHE A 281 -7.86 12.14 6.96
C PHE A 281 -9.37 11.93 7.06
N CYS A 282 -9.84 11.87 8.28
CA CYS A 282 -11.25 11.92 8.67
C CYS A 282 -11.41 12.93 9.81
N ALA A 283 -12.61 13.37 10.08
CA ALA A 283 -12.85 14.39 11.11
C ALA A 283 -12.24 14.00 12.48
N PRO A 284 -12.45 12.77 13.01
CA PRO A 284 -11.85 12.38 14.30
C PRO A 284 -10.31 12.40 14.32
N LEU A 285 -9.65 12.10 13.20
CA LEU A 285 -8.20 12.18 13.09
C LEU A 285 -7.73 13.64 13.07
N CYS A 286 -8.43 14.49 12.30
CA CYS A 286 -8.15 15.93 12.27
C CYS A 286 -8.32 16.57 13.64
N ASP A 287 -9.41 16.25 14.36
CA ASP A 287 -9.64 16.73 15.73
C ASP A 287 -8.50 16.31 16.66
N ALA A 288 -8.06 15.06 16.56
CA ALA A 288 -6.93 14.58 17.37
C ALA A 288 -5.62 15.31 17.06
N VAL A 289 -5.37 15.65 15.80
CA VAL A 289 -4.14 16.33 15.35
C VAL A 289 -4.16 17.81 15.71
N THR A 290 -5.26 18.49 15.42
CA THR A 290 -5.40 19.94 15.68
C THR A 290 -5.64 20.25 17.15
N GLY A 291 -6.29 19.35 17.88
CA GLY A 291 -6.75 19.55 19.26
C GLY A 291 -8.05 20.33 19.34
N SER A 292 -8.81 20.41 18.24
CA SER A 292 -10.14 21.03 18.13
C SER A 292 -11.24 19.95 18.03
N ALA A 293 -12.49 20.34 17.90
CA ALA A 293 -13.64 19.44 17.72
C ALA A 293 -14.56 19.92 16.58
N ASP A 294 -14.01 20.71 15.65
CA ASP A 294 -14.72 21.38 14.56
C ASP A 294 -14.34 20.84 13.17
N ALA A 295 -13.54 19.78 13.13
CA ALA A 295 -13.02 19.22 11.87
C ALA A 295 -14.13 18.81 10.89
N ALA A 296 -15.23 18.26 11.39
CA ALA A 296 -16.34 17.86 10.52
C ALA A 296 -16.96 19.05 9.78
N GLU A 297 -17.22 20.15 10.48
CA GLU A 297 -17.77 21.37 9.90
C GLU A 297 -16.81 22.03 8.90
N ILE A 298 -15.51 22.05 9.24
CA ILE A 298 -14.49 22.58 8.35
C ILE A 298 -14.39 21.72 7.09
N ILE A 299 -14.32 20.39 7.19
CA ILE A 299 -14.23 19.48 6.05
C ILE A 299 -15.44 19.64 5.13
N ASP A 300 -16.66 19.69 5.68
CA ASP A 300 -17.88 19.93 4.92
C ASP A 300 -17.83 21.27 4.15
N THR A 301 -17.25 22.30 4.78
CA THR A 301 -17.09 23.61 4.14
C THR A 301 -16.06 23.54 3.02
N LEU A 302 -14.90 22.92 3.26
CA LEU A 302 -13.84 22.72 2.25
C LEU A 302 -14.35 21.92 1.04
N GLU A 303 -15.19 20.91 1.27
CA GLU A 303 -15.77 20.12 0.21
C GLU A 303 -16.79 20.93 -0.61
N ARG A 304 -17.70 21.65 0.04
CA ARG A 304 -18.69 22.51 -0.63
C ARG A 304 -18.06 23.62 -1.45
N GLU A 305 -16.95 24.15 -0.98
CA GLU A 305 -16.18 25.21 -1.66
C GLU A 305 -15.17 24.66 -2.67
N ASN A 306 -15.13 23.33 -2.90
CA ASN A 306 -14.18 22.66 -3.80
C ASN A 306 -12.71 23.00 -3.51
N LEU A 307 -12.34 23.16 -2.24
CA LEU A 307 -11.01 23.56 -1.80
C LEU A 307 -10.03 22.39 -1.72
N PHE A 308 -9.79 21.73 -2.86
CA PHE A 308 -8.76 20.68 -3.01
C PHE A 308 -8.87 19.48 -2.08
N VAL A 309 -10.04 19.27 -1.48
CA VAL A 309 -10.38 18.09 -0.70
C VAL A 309 -11.05 17.08 -1.63
N VAL A 310 -10.53 15.86 -1.65
CA VAL A 310 -11.01 14.77 -2.49
C VAL A 310 -11.57 13.70 -1.57
N PRO A 311 -12.90 13.39 -1.64
CA PRO A 311 -13.47 12.29 -0.88
C PRO A 311 -12.90 10.97 -1.40
N LEU A 312 -12.62 10.03 -0.48
CA LEU A 312 -12.08 8.71 -0.78
C LEU A 312 -13.13 7.60 -0.72
N ASP A 313 -14.31 7.90 -0.20
CA ASP A 313 -15.44 6.97 -0.08
C ASP A 313 -16.78 7.64 -0.39
N ASP A 314 -17.78 6.82 -0.71
CA ASP A 314 -19.14 7.28 -1.00
C ASP A 314 -19.86 7.84 0.26
N THR A 315 -19.42 7.43 1.44
CA THR A 315 -19.96 7.89 2.73
C THR A 315 -19.33 9.19 3.17
N ARG A 316 -18.34 9.71 2.43
CA ARG A 316 -17.64 10.96 2.70
C ARG A 316 -17.08 11.03 4.12
N GLN A 317 -16.51 9.92 4.57
CA GLN A 317 -15.86 9.85 5.88
C GLN A 317 -14.34 10.07 5.78
N TRP A 318 -13.74 9.64 4.65
CA TRP A 318 -12.33 9.77 4.40
C TRP A 318 -12.05 10.69 3.23
N PHE A 319 -11.03 11.54 3.42
CA PHE A 319 -10.61 12.56 2.48
C PHE A 319 -9.10 12.55 2.31
N ARG A 320 -8.64 13.15 1.23
CA ARG A 320 -7.24 13.58 1.04
C ARG A 320 -7.20 14.97 0.44
N TYR A 321 -6.12 15.67 0.65
CA TYR A 321 -5.84 16.84 -0.15
C TYR A 321 -5.35 16.44 -1.54
N HIS A 322 -5.62 17.28 -2.55
CA HIS A 322 -4.90 17.20 -3.81
C HIS A 322 -3.40 17.36 -3.52
N HIS A 323 -2.56 16.44 -4.06
CA HIS A 323 -1.18 16.34 -3.55
C HIS A 323 -0.34 17.61 -3.74
N LEU A 324 -0.52 18.40 -4.84
CA LEU A 324 0.16 19.70 -4.99
C LEU A 324 -0.24 20.69 -3.89
N PHE A 325 -1.52 20.68 -3.53
CA PHE A 325 -2.00 21.51 -2.43
C PHE A 325 -1.44 21.03 -1.09
N ALA A 326 -1.43 19.71 -0.85
CA ALA A 326 -0.80 19.13 0.35
C ALA A 326 0.70 19.44 0.43
N GLU A 327 1.43 19.39 -0.68
CA GLU A 327 2.85 19.73 -0.73
C GLU A 327 3.09 21.21 -0.38
N MET A 328 2.31 22.11 -0.97
CA MET A 328 2.37 23.53 -0.67
C MET A 328 2.05 23.79 0.81
N LEU A 329 0.96 23.20 1.34
CA LEU A 329 0.59 23.34 2.74
C LEU A 329 1.69 22.86 3.71
N ARG A 330 2.33 21.72 3.39
CA ARG A 330 3.46 21.21 4.18
C ARG A 330 4.68 22.13 4.11
N GLY A 331 4.98 22.66 2.94
CA GLY A 331 6.03 23.67 2.76
C GLY A 331 5.75 24.91 3.61
N GLU A 332 4.54 25.45 3.55
CA GLU A 332 4.11 26.61 4.32
C GLU A 332 4.10 26.33 5.83
N LEU A 333 3.59 25.16 6.27
CA LEU A 333 3.65 24.75 7.68
C LEU A 333 5.10 24.69 8.20
N SER A 334 5.99 24.07 7.43
CA SER A 334 7.41 23.97 7.82
C SER A 334 8.11 25.33 7.90
N ARG A 335 7.63 26.31 7.11
CA ARG A 335 8.16 27.67 7.11
C ARG A 335 7.60 28.55 8.22
N THR A 336 6.31 28.40 8.55
CA THR A 336 5.59 29.29 9.47
C THR A 336 5.51 28.77 10.90
N GLU A 337 5.36 27.46 11.08
CA GLU A 337 5.17 26.80 12.39
C GLU A 337 6.05 25.52 12.49
N PRO A 338 7.38 25.57 12.22
CA PRO A 338 8.23 24.37 12.23
C PRO A 338 8.25 23.65 13.58
N GLU A 339 8.10 24.38 14.68
CA GLU A 339 8.14 23.86 16.05
C GLU A 339 6.97 22.92 16.39
N ILE A 340 5.84 23.07 15.72
CA ILE A 340 4.67 22.21 16.01
C ILE A 340 4.63 20.93 15.17
N VAL A 341 5.39 20.84 14.07
CA VAL A 341 5.34 19.71 13.14
C VAL A 341 5.53 18.39 13.86
N THR A 342 6.54 18.29 14.71
CA THR A 342 6.79 17.10 15.53
C THR A 342 5.59 16.74 16.40
N ALA A 343 4.98 17.72 17.07
CA ALA A 343 3.82 17.50 17.93
C ALA A 343 2.59 17.02 17.15
N LEU A 344 2.39 17.52 15.93
CA LEU A 344 1.33 17.06 15.04
C LEU A 344 1.53 15.59 14.66
N HIS A 345 2.75 15.19 14.28
CA HIS A 345 3.06 13.80 13.98
C HIS A 345 2.89 12.89 15.21
N VAL A 346 3.27 13.32 16.39
CA VAL A 346 3.05 12.56 17.64
C VAL A 346 1.56 12.32 17.87
N ARG A 347 0.71 13.35 17.71
CA ARG A 347 -0.74 13.22 17.88
C ARG A 347 -1.36 12.30 16.82
N ALA A 348 -0.96 12.44 15.55
CA ALA A 348 -1.40 11.56 14.46
C ALA A 348 -1.01 10.10 14.73
N GLY A 349 0.26 9.86 15.10
CA GLY A 349 0.76 8.53 15.46
C GLY A 349 -0.01 7.91 16.63
N ALA A 350 -0.31 8.70 17.66
CA ALA A 350 -1.09 8.26 18.82
C ALA A 350 -2.54 7.88 18.43
N TRP A 351 -3.17 8.64 17.52
CA TRP A 351 -4.50 8.30 17.02
C TRP A 351 -4.48 7.02 16.19
N HIS A 352 -3.55 6.88 15.25
CA HIS A 352 -3.41 5.69 14.41
C HIS A 352 -3.11 4.44 15.23
N ARG A 353 -2.30 4.55 16.29
CA ARG A 353 -2.03 3.45 17.23
C ARG A 353 -3.32 2.97 17.90
N ARG A 354 -4.16 3.88 18.41
CA ARG A 354 -5.45 3.53 19.03
C ARG A 354 -6.45 2.94 18.03
N SER A 355 -6.38 3.35 16.79
CA SER A 355 -7.24 2.87 15.71
C SER A 355 -6.75 1.59 15.03
N GLY A 356 -5.64 1.00 15.50
CA GLY A 356 -5.08 -0.24 14.94
C GLY A 356 -4.39 -0.06 13.58
N CYS A 357 -4.11 1.17 13.17
CA CYS A 357 -3.43 1.50 11.92
C CYS A 357 -1.91 1.58 12.18
N THR A 358 -1.28 0.41 12.33
CA THR A 358 0.14 0.30 12.75
C THR A 358 1.10 0.96 11.75
N ASP A 359 0.85 0.81 10.46
CA ASP A 359 1.72 1.33 9.41
C ASP A 359 1.78 2.87 9.41
N GLU A 360 0.64 3.51 9.48
CA GLU A 360 0.54 4.96 9.60
C GLU A 360 1.11 5.45 10.95
N ALA A 361 0.89 4.69 12.03
CA ALA A 361 1.47 5.02 13.34
C ALA A 361 2.99 5.03 13.31
N ILE A 362 3.63 4.03 12.68
CA ILE A 362 5.08 3.95 12.49
C ILE A 362 5.58 5.10 11.61
N SER A 363 4.88 5.38 10.49
CA SER A 363 5.24 6.46 9.58
C SER A 363 5.26 7.82 10.29
N HIS A 364 4.23 8.09 11.10
CA HIS A 364 4.16 9.33 11.87
C HIS A 364 5.18 9.38 13.02
N ALA A 365 5.45 8.27 13.70
CA ALA A 365 6.49 8.20 14.74
C ALA A 365 7.88 8.48 14.12
N CYS A 366 8.16 7.91 12.94
CA CYS A 366 9.39 8.20 12.20
C CYS A 366 9.51 9.69 11.84
N SER A 367 8.44 10.29 11.31
CA SER A 367 8.40 11.72 10.98
C SER A 367 8.54 12.63 12.22
N ALA A 368 8.12 12.14 13.38
CA ALA A 368 8.31 12.83 14.67
C ALA A 368 9.73 12.68 15.25
N GLY A 369 10.58 11.83 14.66
CA GLY A 369 11.88 11.47 15.23
C GLY A 369 11.81 10.54 16.44
N ASP A 370 10.66 9.90 16.70
CA ASP A 370 10.46 8.97 17.81
C ASP A 370 10.96 7.57 17.42
N VAL A 371 12.28 7.43 17.35
CA VAL A 371 12.95 6.16 17.00
C VAL A 371 12.54 5.04 17.95
N ALA A 372 12.46 5.31 19.24
CA ALA A 372 12.08 4.31 20.24
C ALA A 372 10.63 3.81 20.01
N GLY A 373 9.70 4.74 19.72
CA GLY A 373 8.31 4.40 19.40
C GLY A 373 8.19 3.60 18.10
N VAL A 374 8.98 3.90 17.07
CA VAL A 374 9.05 3.11 15.83
C VAL A 374 9.49 1.68 16.12
N ILE A 375 10.57 1.51 16.89
CA ILE A 375 11.13 0.19 17.23
C ILE A 375 10.12 -0.62 18.07
N ASP A 376 9.50 -0.02 19.09
CA ASP A 376 8.49 -0.68 19.92
C ASP A 376 7.29 -1.14 19.09
N LEU A 377 6.74 -0.29 18.23
CA LEU A 377 5.63 -0.65 17.34
C LEU A 377 6.01 -1.75 16.36
N MET A 378 7.18 -1.63 15.73
CA MET A 378 7.68 -2.63 14.81
C MET A 378 7.87 -3.97 15.52
N ALA A 379 8.53 -3.98 16.66
CA ALA A 379 8.80 -5.21 17.43
C ALA A 379 7.51 -5.93 17.88
N ARG A 380 6.43 -5.19 18.16
CA ARG A 380 5.13 -5.78 18.52
C ARG A 380 4.37 -6.36 17.33
N HIS A 381 4.57 -5.79 16.14
CA HIS A 381 3.67 -6.06 15.01
C HIS A 381 4.34 -6.79 13.84
N TRP A 382 5.68 -6.82 13.73
CA TRP A 382 6.40 -7.41 12.61
C TRP A 382 5.95 -8.83 12.30
N TYR A 383 5.78 -9.65 13.35
CA TYR A 383 5.41 -11.06 13.19
C TYR A 383 4.02 -11.23 12.57
N ALA A 384 3.04 -10.43 13.00
CA ALA A 384 1.70 -10.46 12.43
C ALA A 384 1.69 -10.02 10.95
N TYR A 385 2.47 -8.99 10.62
CA TYR A 385 2.60 -8.51 9.23
C TYR A 385 3.30 -9.53 8.33
N VAL A 386 4.37 -10.16 8.80
CA VAL A 386 5.05 -11.21 8.04
C VAL A 386 4.14 -12.42 7.82
N ASN A 387 3.42 -12.87 8.86
CA ASN A 387 2.48 -13.99 8.74
C ASN A 387 1.28 -13.70 7.83
N SER A 388 0.94 -12.43 7.62
CA SER A 388 -0.09 -12.01 6.65
C SER A 388 0.47 -11.74 5.25
N GLY A 389 1.74 -12.09 4.97
CA GLY A 389 2.39 -11.91 3.68
C GLY A 389 2.93 -10.49 3.43
N GLN A 390 2.88 -9.60 4.44
CA GLN A 390 3.27 -8.19 4.31
C GLN A 390 4.75 -7.95 4.67
N VAL A 391 5.65 -8.79 4.18
CA VAL A 391 7.09 -8.69 4.45
C VAL A 391 7.68 -7.37 3.92
N ALA A 392 7.22 -6.90 2.75
CA ALA A 392 7.67 -5.64 2.17
C ALA A 392 7.35 -4.44 3.07
N THR A 393 6.23 -4.46 3.79
CA THR A 393 5.88 -3.42 4.76
C THR A 393 6.89 -3.38 5.92
N VAL A 394 7.28 -4.53 6.46
CA VAL A 394 8.29 -4.58 7.54
C VAL A 394 9.66 -4.13 7.03
N ARG A 395 10.06 -4.53 5.82
CA ARG A 395 11.30 -4.02 5.20
C ARG A 395 11.29 -2.50 5.06
N ARG A 396 10.15 -1.93 4.65
CA ARG A 396 9.99 -0.47 4.57
C ARG A 396 10.15 0.20 5.93
N TRP A 397 9.59 -0.35 7.00
CA TRP A 397 9.80 0.17 8.35
C TRP A 397 11.28 0.15 8.76
N LEU A 398 11.98 -0.94 8.45
CA LEU A 398 13.42 -1.06 8.69
C LEU A 398 14.21 -0.02 7.86
N SER A 399 13.83 0.20 6.60
CA SER A 399 14.48 1.21 5.75
C SER A 399 14.27 2.65 6.26
N LEU A 400 13.12 2.94 6.88
CA LEU A 400 12.86 4.25 7.52
C LEU A 400 13.80 4.51 8.70
N LEU A 401 14.18 3.47 9.45
CA LEU A 401 15.15 3.57 10.54
C LEU A 401 16.58 3.75 10.03
N GLY A 402 16.90 3.16 8.89
CA GLY A 402 18.23 3.12 8.33
C GLY A 402 19.17 2.14 9.04
N ASP A 403 20.14 1.63 8.30
CA ASP A 403 21.06 0.57 8.74
C ASP A 403 21.84 0.91 10.01
N GLY A 404 22.21 2.19 10.20
CA GLY A 404 22.91 2.66 11.40
C GLY A 404 22.10 2.46 12.67
N THR A 405 20.82 2.87 12.65
CA THR A 405 19.91 2.69 13.78
C THR A 405 19.61 1.22 14.01
N VAL A 406 19.33 0.45 12.94
CA VAL A 406 19.08 -0.99 13.05
C VAL A 406 20.28 -1.72 13.68
N SER A 407 21.51 -1.30 13.37
CA SER A 407 22.72 -1.89 13.96
C SER A 407 22.93 -1.52 15.43
N ALA A 408 22.45 -0.35 15.86
CA ALA A 408 22.61 0.13 17.22
C ALA A 408 21.52 -0.38 18.17
N GLU A 409 20.36 -0.78 17.63
CA GLU A 409 19.17 -1.11 18.41
C GLU A 409 18.85 -2.61 18.34
N PRO A 410 19.03 -3.37 19.43
CA PRO A 410 18.89 -4.83 19.41
C PRO A 410 17.52 -5.35 18.96
N LEU A 411 16.43 -4.65 19.31
CA LEU A 411 15.08 -5.01 18.85
C LEU A 411 14.89 -4.77 17.35
N ALA A 412 15.49 -3.72 16.80
CA ALA A 412 15.44 -3.48 15.37
C ALA A 412 16.26 -4.52 14.61
N ALA A 413 17.45 -4.87 15.10
CA ALA A 413 18.28 -5.95 14.57
C ALA A 413 17.55 -7.31 14.62
N HIS A 414 16.81 -7.57 15.70
CA HIS A 414 15.96 -8.75 15.83
C HIS A 414 14.88 -8.81 14.73
N CYS A 415 14.11 -7.75 14.52
CA CYS A 415 13.12 -7.69 13.47
C CYS A 415 13.74 -7.85 12.07
N ALA A 416 14.91 -7.23 11.85
CA ALA A 416 15.63 -7.33 10.58
C ALA A 416 16.13 -8.76 10.31
N ALA A 417 16.68 -9.44 11.32
CA ALA A 417 17.16 -10.81 11.20
C ALA A 417 16.02 -11.79 10.86
N TRP A 418 14.87 -11.67 11.54
CA TRP A 418 13.70 -12.51 11.26
C TRP A 418 13.11 -12.21 9.88
N THR A 419 13.00 -10.94 9.51
CA THR A 419 12.51 -10.53 8.18
C THR A 419 13.41 -11.08 7.07
N ALA A 420 14.72 -11.01 7.25
CA ALA A 420 15.71 -11.57 6.32
C ALA A 420 15.60 -13.10 6.22
N ALA A 421 15.50 -13.80 7.37
CA ALA A 421 15.38 -15.25 7.42
C ALA A 421 14.13 -15.74 6.69
N LEU A 422 12.97 -15.14 6.98
CA LEU A 422 11.67 -15.51 6.38
C LEU A 422 11.57 -15.12 4.90
N SER A 423 12.41 -14.20 4.43
CA SER A 423 12.51 -13.83 3.01
C SER A 423 13.57 -14.62 2.23
N GLY A 424 14.29 -15.52 2.89
CA GLY A 424 15.40 -16.26 2.27
C GLY A 424 16.66 -15.41 2.00
N ASP A 425 16.73 -14.19 2.53
CA ASP A 425 17.88 -13.29 2.38
C ASP A 425 18.98 -13.66 3.38
N GLN A 426 19.81 -14.60 2.97
CA GLN A 426 20.91 -15.11 3.79
C GLN A 426 22.02 -14.08 4.05
N GLU A 427 22.22 -13.13 3.14
CA GLU A 427 23.24 -12.10 3.29
C GLU A 427 22.87 -11.13 4.42
N SER A 428 21.65 -10.59 4.36
CA SER A 428 21.12 -9.75 5.43
C SER A 428 21.04 -10.48 6.76
N LEU A 429 20.64 -11.77 6.75
CA LEU A 429 20.59 -12.57 7.99
C LEU A 429 21.97 -12.72 8.63
N ARG A 430 23.02 -13.01 7.85
CA ARG A 430 24.40 -13.08 8.35
C ARG A 430 24.90 -11.74 8.91
N ARG A 431 24.39 -10.64 8.41
CA ARG A 431 24.69 -9.31 8.90
C ARG A 431 24.04 -9.03 10.27
N TRP A 432 22.75 -9.35 10.40
CA TRP A 432 21.96 -8.95 11.57
C TRP A 432 22.04 -9.93 12.74
N LEU A 433 22.16 -11.23 12.49
CA LEU A 433 22.17 -12.25 13.56
C LEU A 433 23.28 -12.06 14.61
N PRO A 434 24.53 -11.67 14.27
CA PRO A 434 25.54 -11.37 15.28
C PRO A 434 25.14 -10.24 16.23
N LEU A 435 24.40 -9.24 15.74
CA LEU A 435 23.91 -8.11 16.54
C LEU A 435 22.80 -8.54 17.49
N VAL A 436 21.90 -9.45 17.07
CA VAL A 436 20.89 -10.06 17.94
C VAL A 436 21.56 -10.84 19.07
N LYS A 437 22.64 -11.59 18.77
CA LYS A 437 23.38 -12.38 19.77
C LYS A 437 24.13 -11.53 20.80
N ALA A 438 24.68 -10.41 20.35
CA ALA A 438 25.44 -9.49 21.19
C ALA A 438 24.55 -8.49 21.93
N GLY A 439 23.30 -8.35 21.50
CA GLY A 439 22.36 -7.39 22.07
C GLY A 439 21.86 -7.78 23.46
N GLU A 440 21.54 -6.79 24.25
CA GLU A 440 20.90 -6.94 25.56
C GLU A 440 19.51 -6.32 25.54
N TYR A 441 18.54 -7.01 26.11
CA TYR A 441 17.18 -6.53 26.32
C TYR A 441 16.61 -7.18 27.58
N GLU A 442 16.03 -6.37 28.46
CA GLU A 442 15.47 -6.86 29.72
C GLU A 442 14.05 -7.42 29.51
N GLY A 443 13.85 -8.67 29.91
CA GLY A 443 12.56 -9.35 29.85
C GLY A 443 12.25 -10.00 28.50
N ALA A 444 10.98 -10.38 28.32
CA ALA A 444 10.48 -10.93 27.08
C ALA A 444 10.37 -9.86 26.00
N LEU A 445 10.65 -10.24 24.75
CA LEU A 445 10.52 -9.34 23.59
C LEU A 445 9.04 -9.01 23.34
N PRO A 446 8.74 -7.86 22.70
CA PRO A 446 7.35 -7.43 22.44
C PRO A 446 6.51 -8.40 21.62
N ASP A 447 7.13 -9.26 20.82
CA ASP A 447 6.50 -10.33 20.02
C ASP A 447 6.31 -11.64 20.82
N GLY A 448 6.71 -11.65 22.08
CA GLY A 448 6.54 -12.78 22.98
C GLY A 448 7.71 -13.77 23.01
N ILE A 449 8.79 -13.57 22.26
CA ILE A 449 10.04 -14.34 22.42
C ILE A 449 10.67 -14.00 23.77
N ARG A 450 11.16 -15.00 24.47
CA ARG A 450 11.63 -14.86 25.86
C ARG A 450 12.84 -13.95 26.01
N SER A 451 13.73 -13.91 25.01
CA SER A 451 14.93 -13.06 25.03
C SER A 451 15.56 -13.00 23.64
N LEU A 452 16.47 -12.04 23.42
CA LEU A 452 17.29 -11.98 22.20
C LEU A 452 18.12 -13.24 21.99
N ARG A 453 18.61 -13.86 23.08
CA ARG A 453 19.31 -15.14 23.02
C ARG A 453 18.40 -16.26 22.51
N SER A 454 17.16 -16.31 22.97
CA SER A 454 16.16 -17.25 22.47
C SER A 454 15.85 -16.99 20.99
N SER A 455 15.68 -15.73 20.60
CA SER A 455 15.48 -15.36 19.21
C SER A 455 16.60 -15.83 18.29
N ALA A 456 17.86 -15.61 18.71
CA ALA A 456 19.02 -16.07 17.94
C ALA A 456 19.10 -17.60 17.83
N ALA A 457 18.75 -18.30 18.92
CA ALA A 457 18.70 -19.76 18.95
C ALA A 457 17.58 -20.29 18.03
N LEU A 458 16.39 -19.69 18.06
CA LEU A 458 15.28 -20.01 17.16
C LEU A 458 15.66 -19.80 15.69
N LEU A 459 16.25 -18.65 15.34
CA LEU A 459 16.70 -18.36 13.97
C LEU A 459 17.69 -19.41 13.45
N GLN A 460 18.71 -19.73 14.24
CA GLN A 460 19.72 -20.71 13.82
C GLN A 460 19.15 -22.14 13.81
N GLY A 461 18.31 -22.47 14.78
CA GLY A 461 17.68 -23.79 14.87
C GLY A 461 16.64 -24.05 13.79
N THR A 462 15.95 -22.99 13.32
CA THR A 462 14.90 -23.13 12.31
C THR A 462 15.47 -23.15 10.88
N PHE A 463 16.41 -22.26 10.56
CA PHE A 463 16.87 -22.05 9.18
C PHE A 463 18.18 -22.77 8.83
N GLY A 464 18.94 -23.27 9.80
CA GLY A 464 20.03 -24.22 9.57
C GLY A 464 21.20 -23.79 8.70
N PHE A 465 21.43 -22.49 8.49
CA PHE A 465 22.38 -21.94 7.52
C PHE A 465 23.87 -22.15 7.86
N ASP A 466 24.18 -22.63 9.08
CA ASP A 466 25.55 -22.89 9.54
C ASP A 466 25.88 -24.39 9.65
N GLY A 467 25.04 -25.24 9.04
CA GLY A 467 25.17 -26.69 9.05
C GLY A 467 24.44 -27.40 10.20
N ILE A 468 24.16 -28.69 9.99
CA ILE A 468 23.26 -29.51 10.82
C ILE A 468 23.69 -29.55 12.30
N GLY A 469 24.98 -29.66 12.58
CA GLY A 469 25.47 -29.72 13.96
C GLY A 469 25.16 -28.44 14.76
N ARG A 470 25.34 -27.27 14.15
CA ARG A 470 24.98 -25.98 14.77
C ARG A 470 23.48 -25.77 14.84
N MET A 471 22.75 -26.18 13.81
CA MET A 471 21.29 -26.18 13.80
C MET A 471 20.72 -26.97 14.98
N ARG A 472 21.20 -28.21 15.20
CA ARG A 472 20.78 -29.06 16.31
C ARG A 472 21.07 -28.43 17.68
N ALA A 473 22.29 -27.90 17.86
CA ALA A 473 22.68 -27.25 19.11
C ALA A 473 21.81 -26.01 19.40
N ALA A 474 21.59 -25.17 18.41
CA ALA A 474 20.77 -23.97 18.54
C ALA A 474 19.29 -24.30 18.79
N ALA A 475 18.73 -25.29 18.10
CA ALA A 475 17.36 -25.74 18.32
C ALA A 475 17.14 -26.33 19.70
N ALA A 476 18.11 -27.11 20.23
CA ALA A 476 18.08 -27.60 21.60
C ALA A 476 18.13 -26.46 22.64
N GLU A 477 18.96 -25.43 22.38
CA GLU A 477 19.02 -24.24 23.23
C GLU A 477 17.68 -23.47 23.18
N ALA A 478 17.05 -23.32 22.00
CA ALA A 478 15.75 -22.68 21.85
C ALA A 478 14.67 -23.39 22.69
N VAL A 479 14.62 -24.74 22.67
CA VAL A 479 13.68 -25.53 23.49
C VAL A 479 13.92 -25.29 24.98
N ALA A 480 15.18 -25.18 25.40
CA ALA A 480 15.53 -24.93 26.80
C ALA A 480 15.15 -23.52 27.28
N LEU A 481 15.15 -22.55 26.35
CA LEU A 481 14.82 -21.17 26.67
C LEU A 481 13.31 -20.89 26.57
N GLU A 482 12.62 -21.40 25.55
CA GLU A 482 11.18 -21.22 25.33
C GLU A 482 10.38 -22.27 26.10
N THR A 483 10.13 -22.01 27.38
CA THR A 483 9.54 -22.98 28.29
C THR A 483 8.01 -22.89 28.46
N ASP A 484 7.37 -21.83 27.92
CA ASP A 484 5.92 -21.65 28.01
C ASP A 484 5.18 -22.44 26.91
N PRO A 485 4.44 -23.53 27.27
CA PRO A 485 3.74 -24.34 26.26
C PRO A 485 2.62 -23.59 25.50
N ALA A 486 2.14 -22.45 26.01
CA ALA A 486 1.14 -21.63 25.37
C ALA A 486 1.75 -20.67 24.32
N SER A 487 3.07 -20.49 24.35
CA SER A 487 3.78 -19.63 23.39
C SER A 487 3.93 -20.32 22.04
N PRO A 488 3.64 -19.60 20.92
CA PRO A 488 3.92 -20.11 19.58
C PRO A 488 5.42 -20.35 19.36
N TRP A 489 6.28 -19.64 20.08
CA TRP A 489 7.74 -19.78 20.02
C TRP A 489 8.24 -21.08 20.65
N HIS A 490 7.58 -21.57 21.71
CA HIS A 490 7.83 -22.88 22.26
C HIS A 490 7.52 -23.99 21.23
N ALA A 491 6.36 -23.89 20.57
CA ALA A 491 5.99 -24.85 19.55
C ALA A 491 6.96 -24.82 18.34
N LEU A 492 7.38 -23.62 17.91
CA LEU A 492 8.38 -23.47 16.86
C LEU A 492 9.74 -24.06 17.27
N ALA A 493 10.20 -23.81 18.49
CA ALA A 493 11.46 -24.36 19.01
C ALA A 493 11.46 -25.90 18.94
N ARG A 494 10.36 -26.53 19.36
CA ARG A 494 10.23 -28.01 19.34
C ARG A 494 10.24 -28.57 17.92
N VAL A 495 9.48 -27.97 17.01
CA VAL A 495 9.46 -28.42 15.60
C VAL A 495 10.82 -28.22 14.93
N SER A 496 11.49 -27.09 15.21
CA SER A 496 12.84 -26.86 14.71
C SER A 496 13.84 -27.87 15.24
N TYR A 497 13.71 -28.24 16.52
CA TYR A 497 14.56 -29.28 17.13
C TYR A 497 14.24 -30.67 16.57
N ALA A 498 12.97 -31.00 16.38
CA ALA A 498 12.56 -32.24 15.73
C ALA A 498 13.15 -32.33 14.30
N SER A 499 13.09 -31.25 13.53
CA SER A 499 13.67 -31.18 12.19
C SER A 499 15.19 -31.38 12.20
N ALA A 500 15.89 -30.74 13.15
CA ALA A 500 17.34 -30.86 13.28
C ALA A 500 17.77 -32.29 13.72
N LEU A 501 17.00 -32.94 14.61
CA LEU A 501 17.21 -34.32 15.02
C LEU A 501 16.98 -35.26 13.83
N TYR A 502 15.90 -35.11 13.08
CA TYR A 502 15.61 -35.87 11.87
C TYR A 502 16.77 -35.78 10.86
N LEU A 503 17.21 -34.56 10.56
CA LEU A 503 18.36 -34.35 9.63
C LEU A 503 19.69 -34.91 10.16
N SER A 504 19.79 -35.14 11.49
CA SER A 504 20.94 -35.77 12.12
C SER A 504 20.84 -37.31 12.20
N GLY A 505 19.72 -37.91 11.72
CA GLY A 505 19.45 -39.34 11.79
C GLY A 505 18.94 -39.86 13.13
N ASP A 506 18.56 -38.96 14.06
CA ASP A 506 18.05 -39.32 15.41
C ASP A 506 16.51 -39.35 15.36
N PHE A 507 15.96 -40.37 14.68
CA PHE A 507 14.53 -40.44 14.36
C PHE A 507 13.62 -40.61 15.60
N ASP A 508 14.09 -41.29 16.63
CA ASP A 508 13.29 -41.53 17.83
C ASP A 508 13.11 -40.23 18.63
N ALA A 509 14.21 -39.51 18.86
CA ALA A 509 14.17 -38.22 19.51
C ALA A 509 13.42 -37.16 18.68
N ALA A 510 13.54 -37.21 17.35
CA ALA A 510 12.79 -36.33 16.44
C ALA A 510 11.27 -36.54 16.54
N ALA A 511 10.83 -37.81 16.56
CA ALA A 511 9.41 -38.15 16.70
C ALA A 511 8.85 -37.69 18.05
N GLU A 512 9.60 -37.89 19.14
CA GLU A 512 9.21 -37.42 20.47
C GLU A 512 9.01 -35.90 20.51
N GLN A 513 9.94 -35.11 19.96
CA GLN A 513 9.83 -33.65 19.93
C GLN A 513 8.65 -33.18 19.07
N ALA A 514 8.44 -33.81 17.91
CA ALA A 514 7.33 -33.45 17.03
C ALA A 514 5.96 -33.77 17.65
N GLN A 515 5.82 -34.92 18.36
CA GLN A 515 4.60 -35.30 19.06
C GLN A 515 4.30 -34.42 20.29
N GLN A 516 5.33 -33.91 20.96
CA GLN A 516 5.20 -33.00 22.09
C GLN A 516 4.88 -31.56 21.66
N THR A 517 4.78 -31.28 20.37
CA THR A 517 4.37 -29.95 19.88
C THR A 517 2.89 -29.76 20.21
N SER A 518 2.62 -28.96 21.26
CA SER A 518 1.27 -28.76 21.78
C SER A 518 0.34 -28.11 20.77
N PRO A 519 -0.87 -28.64 20.52
CA PRO A 519 -1.86 -28.00 19.65
C PRO A 519 -2.33 -26.63 20.16
N ALA A 520 -2.26 -26.37 21.45
CA ALA A 520 -2.83 -25.18 22.09
C ALA A 520 -2.04 -23.89 21.83
N GLY A 521 -0.72 -23.99 21.59
CA GLY A 521 0.14 -22.83 21.28
C GLY A 521 0.60 -22.77 19.83
N ALA A 522 0.36 -23.80 19.03
CA ALA A 522 0.90 -23.91 17.68
C ALA A 522 -0.05 -23.35 16.63
N SER A 523 0.47 -22.45 15.77
CA SER A 523 -0.21 -22.02 14.54
C SER A 523 -0.43 -23.23 13.60
N ALA A 524 -1.37 -23.08 12.63
CA ALA A 524 -1.59 -24.10 11.61
C ALA A 524 -0.29 -24.52 10.90
N VAL A 525 0.57 -23.56 10.58
CA VAL A 525 1.86 -23.79 9.92
C VAL A 525 2.79 -24.66 10.78
N ILE A 526 2.92 -24.36 12.06
CA ILE A 526 3.77 -25.12 12.98
C ILE A 526 3.26 -26.56 13.12
N ARG A 527 1.94 -26.74 13.21
CA ARG A 527 1.30 -28.06 13.26
C ARG A 527 1.56 -28.88 11.99
N VAL A 528 1.42 -28.26 10.81
CA VAL A 528 1.73 -28.89 9.53
C VAL A 528 3.20 -29.31 9.47
N LEU A 529 4.13 -28.46 9.93
CA LEU A 529 5.55 -28.80 9.97
C LEU A 529 5.84 -29.98 10.90
N ALA A 530 5.21 -30.04 12.09
CA ALA A 530 5.36 -31.17 13.00
C ALA A 530 4.88 -32.49 12.36
N LEU A 531 3.72 -32.46 11.71
CA LEU A 531 3.17 -33.61 10.99
C LEU A 531 4.03 -34.00 9.79
N ALA A 532 4.62 -33.05 9.10
CA ALA A 532 5.56 -33.31 8.00
C ALA A 532 6.81 -34.06 8.50
N VAL A 533 7.39 -33.64 9.64
CA VAL A 533 8.52 -34.35 10.23
C VAL A 533 8.14 -35.78 10.61
N LEU A 534 6.96 -35.98 11.23
CA LEU A 534 6.46 -37.31 11.58
C LEU A 534 6.23 -38.19 10.33
N SER A 535 5.68 -37.62 9.27
CA SER A 535 5.47 -38.31 8.00
C SER A 535 6.79 -38.73 7.37
N LEU A 536 7.80 -37.85 7.34
CA LEU A 536 9.13 -38.16 6.83
C LEU A 536 9.81 -39.29 7.60
N ILE A 537 9.74 -39.25 8.95
CA ILE A 537 10.27 -40.31 9.80
C ILE A 537 9.58 -41.66 9.50
N ALA A 538 8.26 -41.67 9.32
CA ALA A 538 7.51 -42.88 9.00
C ALA A 538 7.92 -43.42 7.61
N VAL A 539 8.16 -42.57 6.62
CA VAL A 539 8.69 -42.98 5.31
C VAL A 539 10.04 -43.66 5.44
N ASP A 540 10.99 -43.05 6.19
CA ASP A 540 12.34 -43.60 6.37
C ASP A 540 12.33 -44.93 7.16
N ARG A 541 11.30 -45.18 7.97
CA ARG A 541 11.06 -46.46 8.68
C ARG A 541 10.33 -47.49 7.84
N GLY A 542 9.83 -47.12 6.62
CA GLY A 542 9.01 -47.98 5.79
C GLY A 542 7.55 -48.12 6.24
N GLU A 543 7.09 -47.29 7.15
CA GLU A 543 5.72 -47.28 7.73
C GLU A 543 4.80 -46.39 6.86
N LEU A 544 4.59 -46.80 5.59
CA LEU A 544 3.95 -45.95 4.58
C LEU A 544 2.49 -45.58 4.92
N ASP A 545 1.73 -46.47 5.54
CA ASP A 545 0.35 -46.20 5.96
C ASP A 545 0.29 -45.07 7.01
N GLN A 546 1.24 -45.09 7.95
CA GLN A 546 1.35 -44.07 8.96
C GLN A 546 1.81 -42.72 8.39
N ALA A 547 2.73 -42.76 7.43
CA ALA A 547 3.17 -41.57 6.72
C ALA A 547 2.02 -40.89 5.98
N GLU A 548 1.19 -41.69 5.27
CA GLU A 548 0.01 -41.18 4.56
C GLU A 548 -1.02 -40.58 5.56
N GLN A 549 -1.22 -41.21 6.69
CA GLN A 549 -2.13 -40.70 7.73
C GLN A 549 -1.69 -39.31 8.23
N TRP A 550 -0.38 -39.14 8.56
CA TRP A 550 0.14 -37.84 8.99
C TRP A 550 0.02 -36.77 7.88
N ALA A 551 0.32 -37.16 6.63
CA ALA A 551 0.21 -36.24 5.51
C ALA A 551 -1.25 -35.78 5.26
N ARG A 552 -2.23 -36.69 5.34
CA ARG A 552 -3.66 -36.35 5.24
C ARG A 552 -4.10 -35.43 6.39
N THR A 553 -3.71 -35.73 7.62
CA THR A 553 -4.00 -34.85 8.76
C THR A 553 -3.42 -33.44 8.57
N ALA A 554 -2.24 -33.33 7.95
CA ALA A 554 -1.64 -32.03 7.62
C ALA A 554 -2.43 -31.27 6.55
N GLN A 555 -3.08 -31.96 5.60
CA GLN A 555 -3.92 -31.34 4.57
C GLN A 555 -5.27 -30.83 5.10
N GLU A 556 -5.75 -31.38 6.22
CA GLU A 556 -7.01 -30.99 6.87
C GLU A 556 -6.87 -29.74 7.76
N ILE A 557 -5.65 -29.29 8.02
CA ILE A 557 -5.31 -28.09 8.84
C ILE A 557 -5.25 -26.84 7.98
#